data_bc6d9b2ebeba248ed3608858d0d83be6
#
_entry.id   bc6d9b2ebeba248ed3608858d0d83be6
#
_cell.length_a   1.000
_cell.length_b   1.000
_cell.length_c   1.000
_cell.angle_alpha   90.00
_cell.angle_beta   90.00
_cell.angle_gamma   90.00
#
_symmetry.space_group_name_H-M   'P 1'
#
loop_
_entity.id
_entity.type
_entity.pdbx_description
1 polymer ?
#
loop_
_entity_poly.entity_id
_entity_poly.type
_entity_poly.pdbx_seq_one_letter_code
_entity_poly.pdbx_strand_id
1 'polypeptide(L)'
;MITPKSIGIKLTKARKGKNFSQATLAQEIAVSPQAVGKWERGESLPDIILLSRIAELLAVDLNYFSERGISNVVNDEKALPQENYSSELDSMDKKKKHNWNMSESNWINVDFSGIKNIQERFHAANVKKCQFIGADLSNVQMKSNNVDQCDFSQAKLSNMLIQKSNFSQCSLKNVNLRETEFLSSFLSSCELTKSDLTKMLFTYAGLDKLNFDQVELNRTAFVNSRLSNVQFSGKMDRCSFEKCSFRKVTFHKVKFIQTFFKYNDLKRVKFIDCEADRLTYELLKHGKADLTGVKVSNS
;
A
#
# COMPACT_ATOMS: atom_id res chain seq x y z
N MET A 1 7.73 -6.90 19.93
CA MET A 1 7.76 -5.60 19.19
C MET A 1 9.12 -5.51 18.51
N ILE A 2 9.16 -5.40 17.18
CA ILE A 2 10.43 -5.22 16.44
C ILE A 2 11.00 -3.87 16.81
N THR A 3 12.20 -3.86 17.36
CA THR A 3 12.92 -2.65 17.74
C THR A 3 14.28 -2.62 17.02
N PRO A 4 14.88 -1.45 16.81
CA PRO A 4 16.24 -1.36 16.28
C PRO A 4 17.22 -2.25 17.03
N LYS A 5 17.06 -2.33 18.35
CA LYS A 5 17.90 -3.15 19.22
C LYS A 5 17.72 -4.65 18.98
N SER A 6 16.47 -5.13 18.76
CA SER A 6 16.23 -6.55 18.48
C SER A 6 16.80 -6.98 17.13
N ILE A 7 16.71 -6.12 16.11
CA ILE A 7 17.33 -6.36 14.80
C ILE A 7 18.84 -6.35 14.91
N GLY A 8 19.43 -5.40 15.64
CA GLY A 8 20.87 -5.30 15.83
C GLY A 8 21.48 -6.56 16.50
N ILE A 9 20.80 -7.10 17.51
CA ILE A 9 21.22 -8.36 18.16
C ILE A 9 21.20 -9.53 17.17
N LYS A 10 20.14 -9.64 16.36
CA LYS A 10 20.02 -10.70 15.35
C LYS A 10 21.07 -10.55 14.24
N LEU A 11 21.32 -9.31 13.79
CA LEU A 11 22.36 -9.01 12.81
C LEU A 11 23.74 -9.43 13.32
N THR A 12 24.07 -9.07 14.55
CA THR A 12 25.32 -9.49 15.20
C THR A 12 25.46 -11.01 15.25
N LYS A 13 24.39 -11.72 15.62
CA LYS A 13 24.38 -13.19 15.71
C LYS A 13 24.58 -13.83 14.34
N ALA A 14 23.85 -13.40 13.32
CA ALA A 14 23.96 -13.92 11.95
C ALA A 14 25.36 -13.67 11.36
N ARG A 15 25.90 -12.44 11.51
CA ARG A 15 27.24 -12.08 11.04
C ARG A 15 28.32 -12.94 11.70
N LYS A 16 28.29 -13.10 13.02
CA LYS A 16 29.24 -13.93 13.76
C LYS A 16 29.12 -15.41 13.35
N GLY A 17 27.92 -15.91 13.10
CA GLY A 17 27.67 -17.26 12.62
C GLY A 17 28.29 -17.55 11.25
N LYS A 18 28.55 -16.53 10.45
CA LYS A 18 29.28 -16.58 9.16
C LYS A 18 30.78 -16.21 9.30
N ASN A 19 31.26 -16.00 10.50
CA ASN A 19 32.67 -15.58 10.77
C ASN A 19 33.05 -14.25 10.09
N PHE A 20 32.06 -13.35 9.84
CA PHE A 20 32.33 -12.03 9.27
C PHE A 20 32.69 -11.03 10.36
N SER A 21 33.69 -10.19 10.11
CA SER A 21 33.92 -8.97 10.88
C SER A 21 32.88 -7.89 10.49
N GLN A 22 32.69 -6.86 11.29
CA GLN A 22 31.88 -5.70 10.89
C GLN A 22 32.46 -5.05 9.63
N ALA A 23 33.76 -4.98 9.49
CA ALA A 23 34.44 -4.43 8.31
C ALA A 23 34.19 -5.30 7.06
N THR A 24 34.28 -6.62 7.19
CA THR A 24 33.99 -7.55 6.09
C THR A 24 32.55 -7.42 5.61
N LEU A 25 31.57 -7.42 6.53
CA LEU A 25 30.18 -7.22 6.17
C LEU A 25 29.95 -5.87 5.46
N ALA A 26 30.55 -4.81 6.01
CA ALA A 26 30.42 -3.46 5.45
C ALA A 26 30.99 -3.37 4.01
N GLN A 27 32.11 -4.00 3.75
CA GLN A 27 32.73 -4.08 2.42
C GLN A 27 31.82 -4.78 1.40
N GLU A 28 31.25 -5.92 1.78
CA GLU A 28 30.37 -6.74 0.90
C GLU A 28 29.07 -6.01 0.51
N ILE A 29 28.56 -5.15 1.38
CA ILE A 29 27.32 -4.39 1.12
C ILE A 29 27.58 -2.94 0.74
N ALA A 30 28.85 -2.54 0.54
CA ALA A 30 29.27 -1.21 0.12
C ALA A 30 28.84 -0.07 1.08
N VAL A 31 29.02 -0.27 2.39
CA VAL A 31 28.76 0.73 3.43
C VAL A 31 29.99 0.92 4.34
N SER A 32 29.94 1.89 5.25
CA SER A 32 31.02 2.06 6.24
C SER A 32 30.90 1.04 7.38
N PRO A 33 32.01 0.59 7.98
CA PRO A 33 32.00 -0.25 9.18
C PRO A 33 31.26 0.39 10.36
N GLN A 34 31.29 1.71 10.46
CA GLN A 34 30.55 2.47 11.47
C GLN A 34 29.03 2.32 11.31
N ALA A 35 28.52 2.24 10.06
CA ALA A 35 27.09 2.02 9.80
C ALA A 35 26.67 0.65 10.33
N VAL A 36 27.42 -0.42 10.04
CA VAL A 36 27.18 -1.76 10.58
C VAL A 36 27.21 -1.76 12.11
N GLY A 37 28.20 -1.07 12.71
CA GLY A 37 28.29 -0.92 14.16
C GLY A 37 27.08 -0.22 14.77
N LYS A 38 26.55 0.84 14.15
CA LYS A 38 25.34 1.53 14.60
C LYS A 38 24.12 0.63 14.52
N TRP A 39 23.96 -0.16 13.46
CA TRP A 39 22.87 -1.11 13.32
C TRP A 39 22.91 -2.21 14.39
N GLU A 40 24.09 -2.76 14.66
CA GLU A 40 24.26 -3.80 15.66
C GLU A 40 23.99 -3.31 17.11
N ARG A 41 24.28 -2.04 17.38
CA ARG A 41 23.92 -1.40 18.67
C ARG A 41 22.46 -0.95 18.75
N GLY A 42 21.73 -0.97 17.63
CA GLY A 42 20.36 -0.52 17.53
C GLY A 42 20.21 1.01 17.56
N GLU A 43 21.24 1.75 17.21
CA GLU A 43 21.23 3.22 17.10
C GLU A 43 20.55 3.68 15.81
N SER A 44 20.57 2.85 14.77
CA SER A 44 19.87 3.03 13.51
C SER A 44 19.54 1.66 12.90
N LEU A 45 18.76 1.66 11.82
CA LEU A 45 18.45 0.44 11.04
C LEU A 45 19.03 0.59 9.64
N PRO A 46 19.47 -0.50 9.01
CA PRO A 46 19.65 -0.51 7.58
C PRO A 46 18.29 -0.32 6.91
N ASP A 47 18.26 0.28 5.72
CA ASP A 47 17.07 0.23 4.91
C ASP A 47 16.76 -1.22 4.50
N ILE A 48 15.56 -1.45 4.01
CA ILE A 48 15.08 -2.80 3.73
C ILE A 48 15.85 -3.47 2.59
N ILE A 49 16.37 -2.69 1.64
CA ILE A 49 17.16 -3.20 0.51
C ILE A 49 18.51 -3.71 1.05
N LEU A 50 19.14 -2.95 1.91
CA LEU A 50 20.37 -3.34 2.60
C LEU A 50 20.13 -4.51 3.53
N LEU A 51 19.02 -4.54 4.28
CA LEU A 51 18.69 -5.65 5.16
C LEU A 51 18.45 -6.95 4.39
N SER A 52 17.84 -6.88 3.21
CA SER A 52 17.68 -8.01 2.30
C SER A 52 19.04 -8.54 1.82
N ARG A 53 19.90 -7.62 1.37
CA ARG A 53 21.24 -7.98 0.90
C ARG A 53 22.10 -8.58 2.02
N ILE A 54 21.94 -8.07 3.25
CA ILE A 54 22.56 -8.64 4.44
C ILE A 54 22.04 -10.05 4.72
N ALA A 55 20.72 -10.26 4.62
CA ALA A 55 20.09 -11.56 4.82
C ALA A 55 20.64 -12.60 3.83
N GLU A 56 20.72 -12.25 2.55
CA GLU A 56 21.32 -13.09 1.52
C GLU A 56 22.77 -13.45 1.81
N LEU A 57 23.58 -12.44 2.10
CA LEU A 57 25.01 -12.60 2.36
C LEU A 57 25.27 -13.48 3.58
N LEU A 58 24.43 -13.32 4.61
CA LEU A 58 24.54 -14.10 5.85
C LEU A 58 23.79 -15.45 5.77
N ALA A 59 23.16 -15.76 4.62
CA ALA A 59 22.35 -16.96 4.38
C ALA A 59 21.26 -17.19 5.44
N VAL A 60 20.60 -16.13 5.84
CA VAL A 60 19.42 -16.16 6.71
C VAL A 60 18.20 -15.64 5.93
N ASP A 61 17.01 -16.12 6.31
CA ASP A 61 15.77 -15.55 5.80
C ASP A 61 15.58 -14.13 6.36
N LEU A 62 14.99 -13.23 5.57
CA LEU A 62 14.73 -11.87 6.05
C LEU A 62 13.82 -11.87 7.29
N ASN A 63 12.90 -12.84 7.40
CA ASN A 63 12.07 -13.04 8.58
C ASN A 63 12.88 -13.39 9.84
N TYR A 64 14.12 -13.80 9.69
CA TYR A 64 15.05 -13.96 10.82
C TYR A 64 15.16 -12.67 11.64
N PHE A 65 15.07 -11.51 10.99
CA PHE A 65 15.11 -10.21 11.67
C PHE A 65 13.77 -9.81 12.30
N SER A 66 12.65 -10.51 12.00
CA SER A 66 11.36 -10.32 12.65
C SER A 66 11.28 -10.99 14.03
N GLU A 67 10.25 -10.70 14.86
CA GLU A 67 10.12 -11.25 16.22
C GLU A 67 9.89 -12.77 16.25
N ARG A 68 9.37 -13.38 15.18
CA ARG A 68 9.07 -14.82 15.12
C ARG A 68 10.21 -15.72 14.67
N GLY A 69 11.40 -15.17 14.40
CA GLY A 69 12.56 -15.91 13.93
C GLY A 69 13.35 -16.70 15.00
N ILE A 70 12.72 -17.19 16.07
CA ILE A 70 13.35 -18.05 17.06
C ILE A 70 12.60 -19.38 17.12
N SER A 71 12.63 -20.13 16.06
CA SER A 71 12.50 -21.59 16.10
C SER A 71 12.74 -22.13 14.70
N ASN A 72 13.90 -22.65 14.49
CA ASN A 72 14.27 -23.86 13.75
C ASN A 72 15.71 -23.72 13.27
N VAL A 73 16.63 -23.83 14.21
CA VAL A 73 17.93 -24.45 13.92
C VAL A 73 17.72 -25.92 14.23
N VAL A 74 17.38 -26.68 13.21
CA VAL A 74 17.45 -28.13 13.31
C VAL A 74 18.93 -28.50 13.21
N ASN A 75 19.48 -29.01 14.32
CA ASN A 75 20.67 -29.83 14.29
C ASN A 75 20.34 -31.10 13.52
N ASP A 76 21.04 -31.36 12.44
CA ASP A 76 21.34 -32.71 12.02
C ASP A 76 22.73 -32.74 11.39
N GLU A 77 23.68 -33.18 12.21
CA GLU A 77 24.86 -33.84 11.73
C GLU A 77 24.46 -35.23 11.21
N LYS A 78 24.69 -35.51 9.93
CA LYS A 78 25.32 -36.74 9.49
C LYS A 78 25.45 -36.84 7.96
N ALA A 79 26.70 -37.10 7.61
CA ALA A 79 27.17 -37.96 6.51
C ALA A 79 27.03 -37.48 5.05
N LEU A 80 28.19 -37.13 4.51
CA LEU A 80 28.53 -37.26 3.08
C LEU A 80 28.45 -38.73 2.60
N PRO A 81 28.19 -38.97 1.31
CA PRO A 81 29.33 -39.27 0.43
C PRO A 81 29.26 -38.60 -0.96
N GLN A 82 30.41 -38.65 -1.56
CA GLN A 82 30.96 -38.10 -2.77
C GLN A 82 30.29 -38.50 -4.09
N GLU A 83 30.52 -37.61 -5.07
CA GLU A 83 30.78 -37.81 -6.50
C GLU A 83 29.58 -38.08 -7.44
N ASN A 84 29.33 -37.12 -8.36
CA ASN A 84 29.80 -37.29 -9.74
C ASN A 84 29.63 -36.01 -10.57
N TYR A 85 30.70 -35.64 -11.23
CA TYR A 85 30.76 -34.65 -12.30
C TYR A 85 29.97 -35.14 -13.53
N SER A 86 29.14 -34.28 -14.10
CA SER A 86 29.12 -34.03 -15.54
C SER A 86 28.19 -32.90 -15.93
N SER A 87 28.82 -31.90 -16.53
CA SER A 87 28.35 -31.03 -17.64
C SER A 87 26.87 -30.94 -17.92
N GLU A 88 26.34 -29.71 -17.79
CA GLU A 88 25.66 -29.02 -18.87
C GLU A 88 25.51 -27.54 -18.52
N LEU A 89 26.32 -26.73 -19.17
CA LEU A 89 26.05 -25.34 -19.43
C LEU A 89 24.81 -25.31 -20.34
N ASP A 90 23.67 -24.89 -19.82
CA ASP A 90 22.76 -24.03 -20.57
C ASP A 90 21.65 -23.49 -19.67
N SER A 91 21.50 -22.16 -19.80
CA SER A 91 20.27 -21.42 -19.68
C SER A 91 19.45 -21.63 -18.39
N MET A 92 19.36 -20.62 -17.71
CA MET A 92 18.14 -19.94 -17.29
C MET A 92 18.36 -19.16 -16.02
N ASP A 93 18.46 -17.90 -16.23
CA ASP A 93 18.22 -16.85 -15.25
C ASP A 93 16.88 -17.12 -14.52
N LYS A 94 16.86 -18.12 -13.63
CA LYS A 94 15.80 -18.30 -12.65
C LYS A 94 16.01 -17.21 -11.61
N LYS A 95 15.46 -16.02 -11.87
CA LYS A 95 15.18 -15.01 -10.85
C LYS A 95 14.59 -15.74 -9.65
N LYS A 96 15.38 -15.97 -8.61
CA LYS A 96 14.88 -16.40 -7.31
C LYS A 96 13.88 -15.35 -6.86
N LYS A 97 12.57 -15.65 -6.92
CA LYS A 97 11.53 -14.80 -6.37
C LYS A 97 11.78 -14.72 -4.87
N HIS A 98 12.20 -13.56 -4.40
CA HIS A 98 12.28 -13.30 -2.97
C HIS A 98 10.87 -13.30 -2.41
N ASN A 99 10.60 -14.22 -1.53
CA ASN A 99 9.28 -14.41 -0.93
C ASN A 99 9.22 -13.56 0.36
N TRP A 100 8.79 -12.28 0.21
CA TRP A 100 8.65 -11.35 1.33
C TRP A 100 7.34 -11.63 2.07
N ASN A 101 7.40 -12.22 3.26
CA ASN A 101 6.21 -12.37 4.10
C ASN A 101 6.09 -11.20 5.06
N MET A 102 5.23 -10.24 4.73
CA MET A 102 4.94 -9.07 5.56
C MET A 102 3.73 -9.29 6.48
N SER A 103 3.17 -10.50 6.49
CA SER A 103 1.97 -10.83 7.25
C SER A 103 2.25 -10.96 8.74
N GLU A 104 1.20 -10.68 9.54
CA GLU A 104 1.19 -10.85 10.99
C GLU A 104 2.33 -10.14 11.74
N SER A 105 2.86 -9.07 11.16
CA SER A 105 4.05 -8.36 11.64
C SER A 105 3.73 -6.91 12.00
N ASN A 106 4.53 -6.35 12.89
CA ASN A 106 4.49 -4.92 13.22
C ASN A 106 5.68 -4.21 12.56
N TRP A 107 5.40 -3.42 11.54
CA TRP A 107 6.38 -2.60 10.85
C TRP A 107 6.26 -1.16 11.30
N ILE A 108 7.27 -0.63 11.96
CA ILE A 108 7.25 0.75 12.50
C ILE A 108 8.52 1.47 12.08
N ASN A 109 8.35 2.63 11.44
CA ASN A 109 9.45 3.48 10.95
C ASN A 109 10.39 2.74 9.99
N VAL A 110 9.86 1.87 9.13
CA VAL A 110 10.66 1.12 8.14
C VAL A 110 10.56 1.78 6.78
N ASP A 111 11.67 1.84 6.07
CA ASP A 111 11.73 2.34 4.71
C ASP A 111 11.67 1.16 3.71
N PHE A 112 10.56 1.12 2.95
CA PHE A 112 10.28 0.19 1.85
C PHE A 112 10.27 0.92 0.50
N SER A 113 10.86 2.13 0.42
CA SER A 113 10.84 2.92 -0.80
C SER A 113 11.51 2.20 -1.96
N GLY A 114 10.91 2.28 -3.13
CA GLY A 114 11.41 1.64 -4.34
C GLY A 114 11.37 0.12 -4.38
N ILE A 115 10.81 -0.54 -3.36
CA ILE A 115 10.66 -2.00 -3.35
C ILE A 115 9.83 -2.47 -4.54
N LYS A 116 10.23 -3.58 -5.17
CA LYS A 116 9.57 -4.15 -6.35
C LYS A 116 9.38 -5.65 -6.18
N ASN A 117 8.45 -6.22 -6.96
CA ASN A 117 8.20 -7.67 -7.00
C ASN A 117 7.76 -8.28 -5.67
N ILE A 118 7.06 -7.52 -4.84
CA ILE A 118 6.35 -8.09 -3.71
C ILE A 118 5.16 -8.86 -4.29
N GLN A 119 5.26 -10.17 -4.36
CA GLN A 119 4.17 -11.04 -4.83
C GLN A 119 3.30 -11.53 -3.69
N GLU A 120 3.41 -10.96 -2.50
CA GLU A 120 2.86 -11.58 -1.33
C GLU A 120 1.72 -10.80 -0.69
N ARG A 121 1.06 -11.53 0.18
CA ARG A 121 -0.09 -11.09 0.92
C ARG A 121 0.38 -10.34 2.15
N PHE A 122 -0.01 -9.10 2.27
CA PHE A 122 -0.04 -8.42 3.56
C PHE A 122 -1.28 -8.91 4.31
N HIS A 123 -1.10 -9.73 5.32
CA HIS A 123 -2.21 -10.23 6.12
C HIS A 123 -1.98 -9.91 7.59
N ALA A 124 -2.99 -9.32 8.24
CA ALA A 124 -2.97 -9.02 9.68
C ALA A 124 -1.70 -8.26 10.15
N ALA A 125 -1.16 -7.39 9.31
CA ALA A 125 0.01 -6.57 9.63
C ALA A 125 -0.40 -5.22 10.20
N ASN A 126 0.40 -4.71 11.12
CA ASN A 126 0.32 -3.34 11.60
C ASN A 126 1.52 -2.56 11.03
N VAL A 127 1.24 -1.59 10.17
CA VAL A 127 2.25 -0.82 9.42
C VAL A 127 2.12 0.64 9.82
N LYS A 128 3.11 1.16 10.52
CA LYS A 128 3.04 2.51 11.06
C LYS A 128 4.27 3.34 10.74
N LYS A 129 4.04 4.56 10.23
CA LYS A 129 5.11 5.51 9.89
C LYS A 129 6.16 4.93 8.94
N CYS A 130 5.74 4.03 8.04
CA CYS A 130 6.61 3.42 7.06
C CYS A 130 6.60 4.22 5.77
N GLN A 131 7.69 4.11 5.00
CA GLN A 131 7.81 4.72 3.69
C GLN A 131 7.71 3.65 2.60
N PHE A 132 6.89 3.90 1.58
CA PHE A 132 6.72 3.09 0.38
C PHE A 132 6.84 3.96 -0.87
N ILE A 133 7.66 5.01 -0.80
CA ILE A 133 7.79 6.00 -1.87
C ILE A 133 8.29 5.32 -3.14
N GLY A 134 7.53 5.44 -4.23
CA GLY A 134 7.88 4.81 -5.50
C GLY A 134 7.89 3.28 -5.50
N ALA A 135 7.36 2.62 -4.45
CA ALA A 135 7.25 1.18 -4.37
C ALA A 135 6.29 0.62 -5.44
N ASP A 136 6.56 -0.60 -5.93
CA ASP A 136 5.65 -1.32 -6.81
C ASP A 136 4.97 -2.46 -6.02
N LEU A 137 3.75 -2.17 -5.57
CA LEU A 137 2.87 -3.09 -4.84
C LEU A 137 1.70 -3.55 -5.71
N SER A 138 1.83 -3.43 -7.04
CA SER A 138 0.78 -3.84 -7.96
C SER A 138 0.42 -5.31 -7.80
N ASN A 139 -0.86 -5.64 -7.86
CA ASN A 139 -1.43 -6.99 -7.68
C ASN A 139 -1.26 -7.59 -6.26
N VAL A 140 -0.81 -6.81 -5.28
CA VAL A 140 -0.68 -7.28 -3.89
C VAL A 140 -2.08 -7.39 -3.24
N GLN A 141 -2.27 -8.40 -2.42
CA GLN A 141 -3.47 -8.55 -1.59
C GLN A 141 -3.17 -8.12 -0.16
N MET A 142 -3.94 -7.14 0.33
CA MET A 142 -3.88 -6.68 1.72
C MET A 142 -5.16 -7.10 2.45
N LYS A 143 -5.04 -7.84 3.54
CA LYS A 143 -6.20 -8.28 4.32
C LYS A 143 -5.99 -8.07 5.81
N SER A 144 -6.96 -7.42 6.45
CA SER A 144 -6.96 -7.17 7.90
C SER A 144 -5.73 -6.39 8.40
N ASN A 145 -5.27 -5.43 7.61
CA ASN A 145 -4.12 -4.60 7.98
C ASN A 145 -4.55 -3.29 8.61
N ASN A 146 -3.68 -2.77 9.48
CA ASN A 146 -3.77 -1.41 9.98
C ASN A 146 -2.55 -0.61 9.48
N VAL A 147 -2.81 0.37 8.60
CA VAL A 147 -1.79 1.19 7.97
C VAL A 147 -1.97 2.62 8.43
N ASP A 148 -1.04 3.12 9.22
CA ASP A 148 -1.15 4.43 9.87
C ASP A 148 0.08 5.31 9.61
N GLN A 149 -0.15 6.55 9.20
CA GLN A 149 0.90 7.56 8.98
C GLN A 149 2.00 7.11 8.00
N CYS A 150 1.65 6.32 6.99
CA CYS A 150 2.60 5.82 5.99
C CYS A 150 2.63 6.69 4.73
N ASP A 151 3.77 6.72 4.06
CA ASP A 151 3.95 7.45 2.80
C ASP A 151 4.05 6.49 1.62
N PHE A 152 3.03 6.50 0.75
CA PHE A 152 2.97 5.75 -0.49
C PHE A 152 3.15 6.66 -1.72
N SER A 153 3.66 7.86 -1.55
CA SER A 153 3.79 8.81 -2.65
C SER A 153 4.51 8.19 -3.84
N GLN A 154 3.97 8.39 -5.05
CA GLN A 154 4.48 7.85 -6.31
C GLN A 154 4.48 6.31 -6.40
N ALA A 155 3.89 5.60 -5.46
CA ALA A 155 3.81 4.15 -5.50
C ALA A 155 2.84 3.66 -6.60
N LYS A 156 3.07 2.43 -7.07
CA LYS A 156 2.16 1.70 -7.93
C LYS A 156 1.36 0.73 -7.07
N LEU A 157 0.07 0.99 -6.96
CA LEU A 157 -0.89 0.19 -6.18
C LEU A 157 -2.01 -0.34 -7.09
N SER A 158 -1.75 -0.50 -8.39
CA SER A 158 -2.76 -0.97 -9.34
C SER A 158 -3.14 -2.43 -9.14
N ASN A 159 -4.40 -2.76 -9.41
CA ASN A 159 -4.95 -4.11 -9.29
C ASN A 159 -4.81 -4.73 -7.88
N MET A 160 -4.72 -3.92 -6.83
CA MET A 160 -4.68 -4.43 -5.47
C MET A 160 -6.08 -4.83 -4.99
N LEU A 161 -6.14 -5.85 -4.13
CA LEU A 161 -7.31 -6.13 -3.31
C LEU A 161 -7.00 -5.78 -1.86
N ILE A 162 -7.64 -4.71 -1.36
CA ILE A 162 -7.50 -4.23 0.01
C ILE A 162 -8.78 -4.57 0.77
N GLN A 163 -8.71 -5.58 1.63
CA GLN A 163 -9.87 -6.15 2.31
C GLN A 163 -9.75 -6.01 3.83
N LYS A 164 -10.84 -5.56 4.48
CA LYS A 164 -10.92 -5.43 5.95
C LYS A 164 -9.72 -4.70 6.56
N SER A 165 -9.21 -3.71 5.84
CA SER A 165 -7.99 -2.97 6.21
C SER A 165 -8.30 -1.49 6.47
N ASN A 166 -7.50 -0.87 7.32
CA ASN A 166 -7.63 0.54 7.66
C ASN A 166 -6.41 1.30 7.17
N PHE A 167 -6.64 2.38 6.44
CA PHE A 167 -5.61 3.35 6.08
C PHE A 167 -5.94 4.68 6.75
N SER A 168 -5.07 5.15 7.62
CA SER A 168 -5.25 6.43 8.30
C SER A 168 -4.03 7.34 8.16
N GLN A 169 -4.28 8.62 7.92
CA GLN A 169 -3.25 9.66 7.85
C GLN A 169 -2.10 9.35 6.88
N CYS A 170 -2.39 8.58 5.82
CA CYS A 170 -1.38 8.20 4.83
C CYS A 170 -1.28 9.21 3.69
N SER A 171 -0.07 9.38 3.16
CA SER A 171 0.15 10.05 1.89
C SER A 171 -0.03 9.07 0.75
N LEU A 172 -0.98 9.37 -0.14
CA LEU A 172 -1.26 8.64 -1.38
C LEU A 172 -1.11 9.59 -2.59
N LYS A 173 -0.15 10.52 -2.53
CA LYS A 173 0.09 11.52 -3.59
C LYS A 173 0.70 10.89 -4.84
N ASN A 174 0.21 11.26 -6.01
CA ASN A 174 0.69 10.74 -7.29
C ASN A 174 0.70 9.21 -7.36
N VAL A 175 -0.24 8.54 -6.69
CA VAL A 175 -0.31 7.07 -6.64
C VAL A 175 -1.16 6.56 -7.80
N ASN A 176 -0.71 5.47 -8.40
CA ASN A 176 -1.52 4.74 -9.36
C ASN A 176 -2.35 3.67 -8.62
N LEU A 177 -3.66 3.94 -8.45
CA LEU A 177 -4.64 3.06 -7.81
C LEU A 177 -5.62 2.44 -8.83
N ARG A 178 -5.26 2.41 -10.11
CA ARG A 178 -6.13 1.87 -11.17
C ARG A 178 -6.54 0.44 -10.86
N GLU A 179 -7.85 0.18 -11.05
CA GLU A 179 -8.43 -1.17 -10.90
C GLU A 179 -8.23 -1.78 -9.49
N THR A 180 -7.94 -0.96 -8.48
CA THR A 180 -7.81 -1.39 -7.09
C THR A 180 -9.18 -1.47 -6.43
N GLU A 181 -9.39 -2.50 -5.61
CA GLU A 181 -10.61 -2.66 -4.82
C GLU A 181 -10.35 -2.45 -3.33
N PHE A 182 -11.14 -1.54 -2.72
CA PHE A 182 -11.27 -1.40 -1.26
C PHE A 182 -12.55 -2.09 -0.81
N LEU A 183 -12.42 -3.32 -0.30
CA LEU A 183 -13.54 -4.13 0.17
C LEU A 183 -13.62 -4.14 1.69
N SER A 184 -14.74 -3.68 2.25
CA SER A 184 -14.97 -3.61 3.71
C SER A 184 -13.82 -2.94 4.46
N SER A 185 -13.24 -1.91 3.87
CA SER A 185 -12.03 -1.24 4.34
C SER A 185 -12.29 0.24 4.60
N PHE A 186 -11.41 0.88 5.40
CA PHE A 186 -11.53 2.28 5.74
C PHE A 186 -10.36 3.09 5.21
N LEU A 187 -10.67 4.27 4.68
CA LEU A 187 -9.70 5.26 4.24
C LEU A 187 -10.03 6.59 4.93
N SER A 188 -9.18 7.03 5.85
CA SER A 188 -9.43 8.20 6.68
C SER A 188 -8.28 9.18 6.72
N SER A 189 -8.56 10.46 6.51
CA SER A 189 -7.57 11.55 6.58
C SER A 189 -6.33 11.31 5.71
N CYS A 190 -6.48 10.59 4.58
CA CYS A 190 -5.41 10.35 3.63
C CYS A 190 -5.37 11.43 2.54
N GLU A 191 -4.19 11.70 2.02
CA GLU A 191 -4.00 12.68 0.95
C GLU A 191 -3.88 11.98 -0.40
N LEU A 192 -4.80 12.28 -1.33
CA LEU A 192 -4.94 11.61 -2.64
C LEU A 192 -4.54 12.49 -3.83
N THR A 193 -3.98 13.66 -3.60
CA THR A 193 -3.71 14.67 -4.64
C THR A 193 -2.93 14.07 -5.81
N LYS A 194 -3.40 14.32 -7.04
CA LYS A 194 -2.82 13.84 -8.31
C LYS A 194 -2.76 12.32 -8.45
N SER A 195 -3.60 11.58 -7.73
CA SER A 195 -3.69 10.12 -7.87
C SER A 195 -4.68 9.69 -8.93
N ASP A 196 -4.41 8.55 -9.56
CA ASP A 196 -5.27 7.95 -10.56
C ASP A 196 -6.09 6.80 -9.95
N LEU A 197 -7.39 7.03 -9.82
CA LEU A 197 -8.36 6.07 -9.30
C LEU A 197 -9.24 5.46 -10.42
N THR A 198 -8.75 5.48 -11.65
CA THR A 198 -9.48 4.93 -12.80
C THR A 198 -9.89 3.47 -12.57
N LYS A 199 -11.19 3.19 -12.73
CA LYS A 199 -11.82 1.88 -12.50
C LYS A 199 -11.67 1.33 -11.06
N MET A 200 -11.36 2.19 -10.10
CA MET A 200 -11.26 1.78 -8.70
C MET A 200 -12.65 1.45 -8.14
N LEU A 201 -12.71 0.44 -7.28
CA LEU A 201 -13.96 -0.01 -6.67
C LEU A 201 -13.89 0.13 -5.15
N PHE A 202 -14.84 0.87 -4.58
CA PHE A 202 -15.07 0.96 -3.14
C PHE A 202 -16.35 0.19 -2.81
N THR A 203 -16.23 -0.98 -2.17
CA THR A 203 -17.35 -1.84 -1.80
C THR A 203 -17.40 -2.00 -0.28
N TYR A 204 -18.55 -1.65 0.32
CA TYR A 204 -18.70 -1.60 1.78
C TYR A 204 -17.62 -0.80 2.48
N ALA A 205 -17.07 0.20 1.80
CA ALA A 205 -15.95 1.00 2.29
C ALA A 205 -16.43 2.18 3.14
N GLY A 206 -15.57 2.59 4.08
CA GLY A 206 -15.73 3.84 4.81
C GLY A 206 -14.70 4.86 4.36
N LEU A 207 -15.17 6.01 3.89
CA LEU A 207 -14.31 7.13 3.49
C LEU A 207 -14.60 8.31 4.41
N ASP A 208 -13.58 8.80 5.12
CA ASP A 208 -13.73 9.93 6.03
C ASP A 208 -12.63 10.96 5.88
N LYS A 209 -12.99 12.25 5.90
CA LYS A 209 -12.07 13.38 5.80
C LYS A 209 -11.12 13.28 4.60
N LEU A 210 -11.68 13.06 3.42
CA LEU A 210 -10.92 12.97 2.17
C LEU A 210 -11.24 14.14 1.25
N ASN A 211 -10.20 14.58 0.55
CA ASN A 211 -10.31 15.55 -0.53
C ASN A 211 -9.85 14.91 -1.85
N PHE A 212 -10.77 14.85 -2.82
CA PHE A 212 -10.54 14.34 -4.17
C PHE A 212 -10.25 15.50 -5.15
N ASP A 213 -9.51 16.51 -4.68
CA ASP A 213 -9.04 17.58 -5.56
C ASP A 213 -7.86 17.11 -6.41
N GLN A 214 -7.88 17.42 -7.71
CA GLN A 214 -6.90 16.96 -8.69
C GLN A 214 -6.73 15.44 -8.76
N VAL A 215 -7.76 14.68 -8.40
CA VAL A 215 -7.77 13.21 -8.49
C VAL A 215 -8.46 12.81 -9.78
N GLU A 216 -7.89 11.84 -10.50
CA GLU A 216 -8.52 11.30 -11.70
C GLU A 216 -9.58 10.26 -11.32
N LEU A 217 -10.85 10.58 -11.61
CA LEU A 217 -12.00 9.74 -11.35
C LEU A 217 -12.66 9.35 -12.68
N ASN A 218 -12.31 8.19 -13.19
CA ASN A 218 -12.88 7.65 -14.43
C ASN A 218 -13.33 6.20 -14.19
N ARG A 219 -14.62 5.92 -14.40
CA ARG A 219 -15.23 4.62 -14.11
C ARG A 219 -15.02 4.14 -12.66
N THR A 220 -14.81 5.06 -11.73
CA THR A 220 -14.67 4.77 -10.30
C THR A 220 -16.06 4.49 -9.72
N ALA A 221 -16.17 3.41 -8.94
CA ALA A 221 -17.45 3.00 -8.37
C ALA A 221 -17.42 2.98 -6.84
N PHE A 222 -18.51 3.48 -6.25
CA PHE A 222 -18.76 3.44 -4.81
C PHE A 222 -20.05 2.65 -4.58
N VAL A 223 -19.95 1.47 -3.95
CA VAL A 223 -21.07 0.55 -3.75
C VAL A 223 -21.23 0.23 -2.27
N ASN A 224 -22.46 0.39 -1.75
CA ASN A 224 -22.78 0.13 -0.33
C ASN A 224 -21.80 0.84 0.64
N SER A 225 -21.28 2.00 0.25
CA SER A 225 -20.19 2.65 0.96
C SER A 225 -20.64 3.89 1.72
N ARG A 226 -19.92 4.24 2.78
CA ARG A 226 -20.18 5.42 3.60
C ARG A 226 -19.14 6.49 3.31
N LEU A 227 -19.60 7.69 2.93
CA LEU A 227 -18.78 8.86 2.70
C LEU A 227 -19.10 9.91 3.78
N SER A 228 -18.10 10.32 4.55
CA SER A 228 -18.24 11.33 5.60
C SER A 228 -17.17 12.40 5.47
N ASN A 229 -17.55 13.69 5.55
CA ASN A 229 -16.59 14.80 5.44
C ASN A 229 -15.72 14.72 4.17
N VAL A 230 -16.32 14.40 3.03
CA VAL A 230 -15.62 14.20 1.76
C VAL A 230 -15.93 15.35 0.80
N GLN A 231 -14.89 15.84 0.13
CA GLN A 231 -15.02 16.82 -0.94
C GLN A 231 -14.56 16.23 -2.26
N PHE A 232 -15.35 16.44 -3.31
CA PHE A 232 -15.00 16.10 -4.68
C PHE A 232 -14.87 17.37 -5.51
N SER A 233 -13.89 17.39 -6.43
CA SER A 233 -13.76 18.46 -7.44
C SER A 233 -13.25 17.89 -8.76
N GLY A 234 -13.30 18.69 -9.83
CA GLY A 234 -12.82 18.31 -11.15
C GLY A 234 -13.78 17.43 -11.94
N LYS A 235 -13.27 16.50 -12.74
CA LYS A 235 -14.08 15.69 -13.65
C LYS A 235 -14.41 14.33 -13.06
N MET A 236 -15.66 13.93 -13.15
CA MET A 236 -16.13 12.56 -12.88
C MET A 236 -16.73 11.97 -14.16
N ASP A 237 -16.03 11.02 -14.75
CA ASP A 237 -16.41 10.40 -16.02
C ASP A 237 -16.82 8.94 -15.80
N ARG A 238 -18.09 8.61 -16.12
CA ARG A 238 -18.65 7.26 -15.97
C ARG A 238 -18.52 6.68 -14.56
N CYS A 239 -18.49 7.53 -13.54
CA CYS A 239 -18.45 7.12 -12.15
C CYS A 239 -19.83 6.64 -11.68
N SER A 240 -19.87 5.90 -10.58
CA SER A 240 -21.13 5.47 -10.00
C SER A 240 -21.12 5.49 -8.48
N PHE A 241 -22.27 5.89 -7.93
CA PHE A 241 -22.59 5.77 -6.52
C PHE A 241 -23.85 4.91 -6.39
N GLU A 242 -23.76 3.77 -5.73
CA GLU A 242 -24.90 2.88 -5.53
C GLU A 242 -25.07 2.53 -4.05
N LYS A 243 -26.26 2.77 -3.50
CA LYS A 243 -26.61 2.51 -2.09
C LYS A 243 -25.58 3.09 -1.11
N CYS A 244 -25.10 4.29 -1.40
CA CYS A 244 -24.13 5.00 -0.57
C CYS A 244 -24.85 5.87 0.47
N SER A 245 -24.19 6.07 1.61
CA SER A 245 -24.60 7.05 2.60
C SER A 245 -23.67 8.26 2.62
N PHE A 246 -24.24 9.46 2.61
CA PHE A 246 -23.49 10.71 2.53
C PHE A 246 -23.69 11.54 3.80
N ARG A 247 -22.59 11.95 4.43
CA ARG A 247 -22.60 12.83 5.58
C ARG A 247 -21.57 13.95 5.40
N LYS A 248 -22.04 15.20 5.30
CA LYS A 248 -21.15 16.35 5.03
C LYS A 248 -20.29 16.14 3.77
N VAL A 249 -20.92 15.72 2.69
CA VAL A 249 -20.26 15.55 1.39
C VAL A 249 -20.56 16.76 0.52
N THR A 250 -19.54 17.25 -0.18
CA THR A 250 -19.63 18.39 -1.08
C THR A 250 -19.02 18.03 -2.43
N PHE A 251 -19.74 18.31 -3.50
CA PHE A 251 -19.22 18.35 -4.86
C PHE A 251 -19.05 19.83 -5.22
N HIS A 252 -17.81 20.24 -5.47
CA HIS A 252 -17.44 21.62 -5.76
C HIS A 252 -16.75 21.72 -7.10
N LYS A 253 -17.35 22.45 -8.04
CA LYS A 253 -16.85 22.59 -9.43
C LYS A 253 -16.62 21.24 -10.09
N VAL A 254 -17.54 20.29 -9.85
CA VAL A 254 -17.48 18.97 -10.48
C VAL A 254 -18.20 19.01 -11.82
N LYS A 255 -17.54 18.46 -12.86
CA LYS A 255 -18.16 18.16 -14.13
C LYS A 255 -18.50 16.68 -14.18
N PHE A 256 -19.79 16.36 -14.06
CA PHE A 256 -20.31 15.00 -14.17
C PHE A 256 -20.53 14.63 -15.63
N ILE A 257 -19.98 13.49 -16.05
CA ILE A 257 -20.19 12.91 -17.39
C ILE A 257 -20.60 11.46 -17.18
N GLN A 258 -21.81 11.10 -17.61
CA GLN A 258 -22.37 9.76 -17.47
C GLN A 258 -22.17 9.17 -16.06
N THR A 259 -22.36 10.01 -15.04
CA THR A 259 -22.18 9.62 -13.63
C THR A 259 -23.52 9.17 -13.05
N PHE A 260 -23.53 8.03 -12.39
CA PHE A 260 -24.75 7.38 -11.92
C PHE A 260 -24.90 7.50 -10.40
N PHE A 261 -26.12 7.89 -9.97
CA PHE A 261 -26.50 7.91 -8.56
C PHE A 261 -27.73 7.01 -8.38
N LYS A 262 -27.51 5.77 -7.90
CA LYS A 262 -28.60 4.78 -7.73
C LYS A 262 -28.87 4.51 -6.26
N TYR A 263 -30.14 4.59 -5.87
CA TYR A 263 -30.61 4.27 -4.51
C TYR A 263 -29.90 5.07 -3.41
N ASN A 264 -29.65 6.36 -3.68
CA ASN A 264 -29.04 7.28 -2.74
C ASN A 264 -30.03 8.33 -2.28
N ASP A 265 -29.92 8.77 -1.01
CA ASP A 265 -30.56 9.99 -0.52
C ASP A 265 -29.53 11.13 -0.57
N LEU A 266 -29.75 12.09 -1.46
CA LEU A 266 -28.84 13.22 -1.72
C LEU A 266 -29.28 14.54 -1.09
N LYS A 267 -30.34 14.55 -0.26
CA LYS A 267 -30.90 15.76 0.35
C LYS A 267 -29.88 16.59 1.13
N ARG A 268 -28.86 15.97 1.71
CA ARG A 268 -27.85 16.63 2.54
C ARG A 268 -26.49 16.76 1.85
N VAL A 269 -26.43 16.42 0.57
CA VAL A 269 -25.23 16.56 -0.26
C VAL A 269 -25.21 17.97 -0.83
N LYS A 270 -24.08 18.64 -0.77
CA LYS A 270 -23.92 19.99 -1.35
C LYS A 270 -23.32 19.89 -2.75
N PHE A 271 -23.97 20.58 -3.69
CA PHE A 271 -23.46 20.77 -5.05
C PHE A 271 -23.21 22.26 -5.25
N ILE A 272 -21.98 22.64 -5.54
CA ILE A 272 -21.55 24.05 -5.68
C ILE A 272 -20.84 24.19 -7.02
N ASP A 273 -21.36 25.07 -7.89
CA ASP A 273 -20.80 25.37 -9.22
C ASP A 273 -20.55 24.12 -10.07
N CYS A 274 -21.43 23.14 -10.01
CA CYS A 274 -21.31 21.88 -10.72
C CYS A 274 -21.95 21.94 -12.11
N GLU A 275 -21.48 21.08 -13.01
CA GLU A 275 -22.09 20.81 -14.31
C GLU A 275 -22.44 19.32 -14.43
N ALA A 276 -23.56 18.99 -15.05
CA ALA A 276 -23.97 17.61 -15.28
C ALA A 276 -24.58 17.43 -16.66
N ASP A 277 -24.28 16.30 -17.30
CA ASP A 277 -25.06 15.88 -18.45
C ASP A 277 -26.52 15.61 -18.07
N ARG A 278 -27.40 15.58 -19.07
CA ARG A 278 -28.84 15.46 -18.82
C ARG A 278 -29.21 14.20 -18.03
N LEU A 279 -28.56 13.08 -18.30
CA LEU A 279 -28.82 11.81 -17.60
C LEU A 279 -28.45 11.93 -16.12
N THR A 280 -27.23 12.39 -15.85
CA THR A 280 -26.75 12.59 -14.47
C THR A 280 -27.64 13.58 -13.72
N TYR A 281 -28.04 14.69 -14.35
CA TYR A 281 -28.94 15.69 -13.74
C TYR A 281 -30.27 15.09 -13.29
N GLU A 282 -30.91 14.26 -14.14
CA GLU A 282 -32.19 13.61 -13.77
C GLU A 282 -31.98 12.58 -12.61
N LEU A 283 -30.84 11.90 -12.57
CA LEU A 283 -30.51 10.98 -11.47
C LEU A 283 -30.30 11.73 -10.14
N LEU A 284 -29.64 12.89 -10.17
CA LEU A 284 -29.48 13.76 -8.97
C LEU A 284 -30.85 14.23 -8.48
N LYS A 285 -31.74 14.67 -9.38
CA LYS A 285 -33.12 15.08 -9.06
C LYS A 285 -33.91 13.93 -8.44
N HIS A 286 -33.81 12.73 -9.00
CA HIS A 286 -34.45 11.52 -8.46
C HIS A 286 -33.95 11.18 -7.04
N GLY A 287 -32.65 11.40 -6.77
CA GLY A 287 -32.03 11.28 -5.46
C GLY A 287 -32.38 12.41 -4.48
N LYS A 288 -33.26 13.33 -4.85
CA LYS A 288 -33.71 14.48 -4.06
C LYS A 288 -32.59 15.48 -3.72
N ALA A 289 -31.60 15.63 -4.60
CA ALA A 289 -30.55 16.63 -4.46
C ALA A 289 -31.12 18.06 -4.58
N ASP A 290 -30.50 19.01 -3.87
CA ASP A 290 -30.64 20.43 -4.15
C ASP A 290 -29.79 20.75 -5.40
N LEU A 291 -30.49 21.15 -6.48
CA LEU A 291 -29.88 21.38 -7.80
C LEU A 291 -29.56 22.85 -8.08
N THR A 292 -29.72 23.75 -7.08
CA THR A 292 -29.46 25.19 -7.27
C THR A 292 -28.02 25.48 -7.71
N GLY A 293 -27.05 24.63 -7.33
CA GLY A 293 -25.65 24.72 -7.72
C GLY A 293 -25.24 23.83 -8.89
N VAL A 294 -26.22 23.30 -9.69
CA VAL A 294 -25.95 22.37 -10.80
C VAL A 294 -26.51 22.91 -12.10
N LYS A 295 -25.64 23.09 -13.10
CA LYS A 295 -26.02 23.46 -14.47
C LYS A 295 -26.06 22.22 -15.35
N VAL A 296 -27.06 22.17 -16.26
CA VAL A 296 -27.09 21.10 -17.30
C VAL A 296 -26.13 21.48 -18.41
N SER A 297 -25.19 20.59 -18.71
CA SER A 297 -24.31 20.77 -19.88
C SER A 297 -24.96 20.23 -21.14
N ASN A 298 -24.87 20.99 -22.25
CA ASN A 298 -25.38 20.62 -23.57
C ASN A 298 -24.40 19.73 -24.35
N SER A 299 -23.65 18.87 -23.68
CA SER A 299 -22.68 17.96 -24.35
C SER A 299 -23.23 16.57 -24.50
#